data_8d6c6860186ef4f188a48861c4bc0384
#
_entry.id   8d6c6860186ef4f188a48861c4bc0384
#
_cell.length_a   1.000
_cell.length_b   1.000
_cell.length_c   1.000
_cell.angle_alpha   90.00
_cell.angle_beta   90.00
_cell.angle_gamma   90.00
#
_symmetry.space_group_name_H-M   'P 1'
#
loop_
_entity.id
_entity.type
_entity.pdbx_description
1 polymer ?
#
loop_
_entity_poly.entity_id
_entity_poly.type
_entity_poly.pdbx_seq_one_letter_code
_entity_poly.pdbx_strand_id
1 'polypeptide(L)'
;MNNYVYRYDQFVVRKTTDGGFVVVNTKSSYECHSHVKSVQAGKALCKLAAKHKLPKNNDLYFIESLIRLTNNKKYLCELKKLRDDIMNNIIPETKKSKQIREYENNARKEINEGLDEYYNED
;
A
#
# COMPACT_ATOMS: atom_id res chain seq x y z
N MET A 1 20.56 -0.79 -13.73
CA MET A 1 20.16 -2.19 -13.68
C MET A 1 18.86 -2.37 -12.95
N ASN A 2 17.96 -3.14 -13.52
CA ASN A 2 16.63 -3.33 -12.93
C ASN A 2 16.62 -4.55 -12.04
N ASN A 3 16.23 -4.36 -10.78
CA ASN A 3 16.07 -5.45 -9.82
C ASN A 3 14.60 -5.72 -9.52
N TYR A 4 13.74 -5.45 -10.51
CA TYR A 4 12.34 -5.68 -10.30
C TYR A 4 11.96 -7.11 -10.70
N VAL A 5 10.94 -7.64 -10.01
CA VAL A 5 10.41 -8.97 -10.28
C VAL A 5 9.13 -8.91 -11.10
N TYR A 6 8.55 -7.72 -11.27
CA TYR A 6 7.34 -7.52 -12.06
C TYR A 6 7.26 -6.06 -12.46
N ARG A 7 6.68 -5.82 -13.63
CA ARG A 7 6.41 -4.47 -14.12
C ARG A 7 5.06 -4.42 -14.79
N TYR A 8 4.32 -3.38 -14.51
CA TYR A 8 3.08 -3.08 -15.22
C TYR A 8 3.04 -1.57 -15.40
N ASP A 9 3.15 -1.14 -16.67
CA ASP A 9 3.19 0.28 -17.01
C ASP A 9 4.35 0.97 -16.26
N GLN A 10 4.10 2.03 -15.54
CA GLN A 10 5.15 2.75 -14.80
C GLN A 10 5.39 2.21 -13.39
N PHE A 11 4.68 1.16 -13.00
CA PHE A 11 4.80 0.59 -11.66
C PHE A 11 5.60 -0.70 -11.70
N VAL A 12 6.52 -0.84 -10.76
CA VAL A 12 7.37 -2.04 -10.67
C VAL A 12 7.33 -2.59 -9.26
N VAL A 13 7.52 -3.90 -9.15
CA VAL A 13 7.69 -4.58 -7.87
C VAL A 13 9.15 -4.98 -7.76
N ARG A 14 9.80 -4.56 -6.68
CA ARG A 14 11.19 -4.88 -6.41
C ARG A 14 11.31 -5.69 -5.13
N LYS A 15 12.30 -6.54 -5.08
CA LYS A 15 12.67 -7.25 -3.86
C LYS A 15 13.45 -6.31 -2.94
N THR A 16 13.17 -6.38 -1.65
CA THR A 16 13.95 -5.65 -0.66
C THR A 16 15.02 -6.56 -0.06
N THR A 17 15.99 -5.97 0.62
CA THR A 17 17.09 -6.74 1.20
C THR A 17 16.65 -7.60 2.37
N ASP A 18 15.53 -7.29 2.99
CA ASP A 18 15.02 -8.03 4.14
C ASP A 18 14.01 -9.11 3.77
N GLY A 19 13.91 -9.43 2.48
CA GLY A 19 13.03 -10.51 2.02
C GLY A 19 11.61 -10.08 1.69
N GLY A 20 11.31 -8.80 1.79
CA GLY A 20 10.01 -8.27 1.41
C GLY A 20 9.99 -7.77 -0.02
N PHE A 21 8.96 -6.99 -0.33
CA PHE A 21 8.80 -6.40 -1.67
C PHE A 21 8.36 -4.95 -1.53
N VAL A 22 8.64 -4.17 -2.55
CA VAL A 22 8.21 -2.77 -2.60
C VAL A 22 7.68 -2.48 -4.00
N VAL A 23 6.55 -1.78 -4.05
CA VAL A 23 5.98 -1.28 -5.31
C VAL A 23 6.40 0.17 -5.46
N VAL A 24 6.89 0.53 -6.64
CA VAL A 24 7.42 1.87 -6.90
C VAL A 24 6.76 2.43 -8.15
N ASN A 25 6.37 3.70 -8.08
CA ASN A 25 5.94 4.46 -9.24
C ASN A 25 7.19 5.09 -9.87
N THR A 26 7.64 4.54 -11.00
CA THR A 26 8.91 4.95 -11.61
C THR A 26 8.87 6.36 -12.22
N LYS A 27 7.67 6.91 -12.41
CA LYS A 27 7.51 8.26 -12.95
C LYS A 27 7.22 9.28 -11.87
N SER A 28 7.53 8.96 -10.64
CA SER A 28 7.21 9.83 -9.52
C SER A 28 8.40 9.91 -8.58
N SER A 29 8.26 10.71 -7.55
CA SER A 29 9.33 10.89 -6.58
C SER A 29 9.54 9.61 -5.77
N TYR A 30 10.65 9.59 -5.06
CA TYR A 30 11.01 8.47 -4.21
C TYR A 30 9.92 8.12 -3.19
N GLU A 31 9.16 9.11 -2.75
CA GLU A 31 8.11 8.89 -1.76
C GLU A 31 6.92 8.11 -2.32
N CYS A 32 6.78 8.01 -3.63
CA CYS A 32 5.65 7.28 -4.21
C CYS A 32 5.98 5.79 -4.28
N HIS A 33 5.99 5.15 -3.12
CA HIS A 33 6.23 3.71 -3.02
C HIS A 33 5.41 3.12 -1.89
N SER A 34 5.25 1.79 -1.92
CA SER A 34 4.52 1.08 -0.88
C SER A 34 5.13 -0.30 -0.69
N HIS A 35 5.36 -0.68 0.56
CA HIS A 35 5.87 -1.99 0.91
C HIS A 35 4.74 -3.01 0.92
N VAL A 36 5.00 -4.20 0.40
CA VAL A 36 4.03 -5.29 0.35
C VAL A 36 4.70 -6.58 0.77
N LYS A 37 3.90 -7.56 1.15
CA LYS A 37 4.42 -8.82 1.68
C LYS A 37 4.60 -9.90 0.63
N SER A 38 3.98 -9.75 -0.54
CA SER A 38 4.06 -10.76 -1.57
C SER A 38 4.09 -10.14 -2.95
N VAL A 39 4.60 -10.92 -3.90
CA VAL A 39 4.59 -10.51 -5.31
C VAL A 39 3.17 -10.35 -5.81
N GLN A 40 2.26 -11.24 -5.40
CA GLN A 40 0.87 -11.16 -5.83
C GLN A 40 0.21 -9.85 -5.40
N ALA A 41 0.42 -9.44 -4.17
CA ALA A 41 -0.09 -8.15 -3.71
C ALA A 41 0.52 -7.01 -4.53
N GLY A 42 1.82 -7.08 -4.79
CA GLY A 42 2.49 -6.08 -5.62
C GLY A 42 1.93 -6.01 -7.03
N LYS A 43 1.70 -7.17 -7.65
CA LYS A 43 1.12 -7.23 -8.99
C LYS A 43 -0.27 -6.60 -9.03
N ALA A 44 -1.10 -6.92 -8.04
CA ALA A 44 -2.44 -6.35 -7.96
C ALA A 44 -2.40 -4.84 -7.82
N LEU A 45 -1.52 -4.33 -6.95
CA LEU A 45 -1.37 -2.89 -6.76
C LEU A 45 -0.91 -2.19 -8.04
N CYS A 46 0.05 -2.77 -8.74
CA CYS A 46 0.53 -2.19 -10.00
C CYS A 46 -0.61 -2.01 -10.99
N LYS A 47 -1.44 -3.05 -11.14
CA LYS A 47 -2.55 -3.00 -12.10
C LYS A 47 -3.62 -1.99 -11.67
N LEU A 48 -3.98 -1.98 -10.40
CA LEU A 48 -4.97 -1.02 -9.89
C LEU A 48 -4.47 0.41 -10.07
N ALA A 49 -3.22 0.65 -9.70
CA ALA A 49 -2.64 1.99 -9.79
C ALA A 49 -2.55 2.47 -11.24
N ALA A 50 -2.13 1.60 -12.15
CA ALA A 50 -1.98 1.98 -13.56
C ALA A 50 -3.33 2.28 -14.21
N LYS A 51 -4.36 1.53 -13.83
CA LYS A 51 -5.70 1.67 -14.40
C LYS A 51 -6.58 2.66 -13.64
N HIS A 52 -6.08 3.23 -12.56
CA HIS A 52 -6.82 4.14 -11.68
C HIS A 52 -8.13 3.49 -11.20
N LYS A 53 -8.05 2.24 -10.78
CA LYS A 53 -9.22 1.50 -10.30
C LYS A 53 -9.23 1.40 -8.80
N LEU A 54 -10.43 1.31 -8.24
CA LEU A 54 -10.59 1.13 -6.80
C LEU A 54 -10.48 -0.35 -6.45
N PRO A 55 -9.90 -0.68 -5.29
CA PRO A 55 -9.80 -2.08 -4.87
C PRO A 55 -11.18 -2.69 -4.65
N LYS A 56 -11.30 -3.97 -4.93
CA LYS A 56 -12.53 -4.70 -4.65
C LYS A 56 -12.70 -4.87 -3.15
N ASN A 57 -13.93 -5.02 -2.73
CA ASN A 57 -14.27 -5.36 -1.34
C ASN A 57 -13.83 -4.29 -0.33
N ASN A 58 -13.60 -3.06 -0.76
CA ASN A 58 -13.24 -1.96 0.14
C ASN A 58 -12.02 -2.29 1.01
N ASP A 59 -11.00 -2.88 0.40
CA ASP A 59 -9.79 -3.31 1.11
C ASP A 59 -8.98 -2.08 1.49
N LEU A 60 -9.04 -1.70 2.75
CA LEU A 60 -8.37 -0.51 3.25
C LEU A 60 -6.85 -0.60 3.12
N TYR A 61 -6.30 -1.79 3.28
CA TYR A 61 -4.86 -1.99 3.11
C TYR A 61 -4.40 -1.58 1.70
N PHE A 62 -5.14 -2.04 0.68
CA PHE A 62 -4.84 -1.69 -0.70
C PHE A 62 -5.12 -0.21 -0.98
N ILE A 63 -6.21 0.33 -0.42
CA ILE A 63 -6.56 1.72 -0.62
C ILE A 63 -5.43 2.63 -0.13
N GLU A 64 -4.92 2.37 1.05
CA GLU A 64 -3.83 3.18 1.60
C GLU A 64 -2.54 3.02 0.83
N SER A 65 -2.26 1.81 0.34
CA SER A 65 -1.10 1.58 -0.52
C SER A 65 -1.20 2.37 -1.83
N LEU A 66 -2.38 2.38 -2.44
CA LEU A 66 -2.59 3.14 -3.68
C LEU A 66 -2.48 4.64 -3.47
N ILE A 67 -2.92 5.12 -2.31
CA ILE A 67 -2.76 6.53 -1.96
C ILE A 67 -1.28 6.92 -1.96
N ARG A 68 -0.42 6.05 -1.43
CA ARG A 68 1.02 6.31 -1.42
C ARG A 68 1.65 6.21 -2.80
N LEU A 69 1.08 5.41 -3.70
CA LEU A 69 1.68 5.12 -5.01
C LEU A 69 1.32 6.13 -6.08
N THR A 70 0.12 6.67 -6.06
CA THR A 70 -0.37 7.47 -7.17
C THR A 70 0.09 8.92 -7.08
N ASN A 71 0.35 9.50 -8.27
CA ASN A 71 0.53 10.95 -8.39
C ASN A 71 -0.61 11.57 -9.20
N ASN A 72 -1.66 10.81 -9.48
CA ASN A 72 -2.83 11.32 -10.19
C ASN A 72 -3.79 11.93 -9.19
N LYS A 73 -4.06 13.23 -9.32
CA LYS A 73 -4.84 13.97 -8.32
C LYS A 73 -6.28 13.50 -8.23
N LYS A 74 -6.91 13.22 -9.36
CA LYS A 74 -8.31 12.78 -9.37
C LYS A 74 -8.46 11.43 -8.69
N TYR A 75 -7.60 10.49 -9.05
CA TYR A 75 -7.58 9.16 -8.46
C TYR A 75 -7.30 9.24 -6.97
N LEU A 76 -6.36 10.07 -6.57
CA LEU A 76 -6.02 10.28 -5.17
C LEU A 76 -7.22 10.76 -4.36
N CYS A 77 -7.98 11.71 -4.91
CA CYS A 77 -9.19 12.20 -4.25
C CYS A 77 -10.22 11.10 -4.07
N GLU A 78 -10.41 10.27 -5.08
CA GLU A 78 -11.35 9.15 -5.01
C GLU A 78 -10.92 8.15 -3.93
N LEU A 79 -9.63 7.84 -3.87
CA LEU A 79 -9.10 6.91 -2.88
C LEU A 79 -9.25 7.45 -1.47
N LYS A 80 -8.94 8.73 -1.28
CA LYS A 80 -9.06 9.35 0.05
C LYS A 80 -10.50 9.41 0.52
N LYS A 81 -11.43 9.70 -0.40
CA LYS A 81 -12.85 9.72 -0.05
C LYS A 81 -13.31 8.33 0.37
N LEU A 82 -12.94 7.29 -0.39
CA LEU A 82 -13.30 5.92 -0.06
C LEU A 82 -12.69 5.53 1.29
N ARG A 83 -11.42 5.87 1.53
CA ARG A 83 -10.77 5.59 2.81
C ARG A 83 -11.55 6.23 3.96
N ASP A 84 -11.90 7.50 3.82
CA ASP A 84 -12.60 8.22 4.88
C ASP A 84 -13.99 7.64 5.12
N ASP A 85 -14.69 7.23 4.06
CA ASP A 85 -15.99 6.61 4.19
C ASP A 85 -15.90 5.29 4.95
N ILE A 86 -14.87 4.51 4.71
CA ILE A 86 -14.64 3.26 5.44
C ILE A 86 -14.28 3.55 6.89
N MET A 87 -13.37 4.50 7.12
CA MET A 87 -12.93 4.84 8.46
C MET A 87 -14.05 5.40 9.31
N ASN A 88 -15.03 6.07 8.70
CA ASN A 88 -16.18 6.61 9.39
C ASN A 88 -17.37 5.66 9.42
N ASN A 89 -17.16 4.41 9.03
CA ASN A 89 -18.18 3.35 9.04
C ASN A 89 -19.37 3.63 8.12
N ILE A 90 -19.19 4.48 7.11
CA ILE A 90 -20.21 4.72 6.09
C ILE A 90 -20.24 3.54 5.13
N ILE A 91 -19.06 2.99 4.80
CA ILE A 91 -18.89 1.81 3.96
C ILE A 91 -18.15 0.77 4.80
N PRO A 92 -18.62 -0.48 4.86
CA PRO A 92 -17.93 -1.48 5.68
C PRO A 92 -16.60 -1.90 5.09
N GLU A 93 -15.61 -2.07 5.95
CA GLU A 93 -14.32 -2.64 5.60
C GLU A 93 -14.46 -4.16 5.53
N THR A 94 -13.68 -4.81 4.64
CA THR A 94 -13.70 -6.27 4.62
C THR A 94 -13.06 -6.83 5.88
N LYS A 95 -13.54 -8.00 6.30
CA LYS A 95 -13.02 -8.66 7.48
C LYS A 95 -11.52 -8.93 7.35
N LYS A 96 -11.08 -9.39 6.17
CA LYS A 96 -9.66 -9.70 5.93
C LYS A 96 -8.79 -8.44 6.04
N SER A 97 -9.23 -7.35 5.43
CA SER A 97 -8.48 -6.09 5.47
C SER A 97 -8.35 -5.58 6.90
N LYS A 98 -9.45 -5.66 7.66
CA LYS A 98 -9.45 -5.23 9.06
C LYS A 98 -8.48 -6.06 9.90
N GLN A 99 -8.45 -7.37 9.69
CA GLN A 99 -7.55 -8.25 10.42
C GLN A 99 -6.09 -7.94 10.12
N ILE A 100 -5.76 -7.69 8.85
CA ILE A 100 -4.39 -7.35 8.47
C ILE A 100 -3.98 -6.04 9.11
N ARG A 101 -4.85 -5.04 9.07
CA ARG A 101 -4.56 -3.72 9.63
C ARG A 101 -4.35 -3.80 11.13
N GLU A 102 -5.19 -4.55 11.82
CA GLU A 102 -5.07 -4.70 13.27
C GLU A 102 -3.79 -5.42 13.65
N TYR A 103 -3.45 -6.46 12.90
CA TYR A 103 -2.20 -7.19 13.13
C TYR A 103 -0.99 -6.26 12.99
N GLU A 104 -0.94 -5.48 11.93
CA GLU A 104 0.18 -4.58 11.69
C GLU A 104 0.25 -3.48 12.74
N ASN A 105 -0.88 -2.96 13.16
CA ASN A 105 -0.91 -1.94 14.22
C ASN A 105 -0.41 -2.50 15.53
N ASN A 106 -0.80 -3.72 15.88
CA ASN A 106 -0.35 -4.35 17.12
C ASN A 106 1.14 -4.64 17.08
N ALA A 107 1.64 -5.15 15.96
CA ALA A 107 3.06 -5.42 15.79
C ALA A 107 3.87 -4.13 15.91
N ARG A 108 3.42 -3.05 15.28
CA ARG A 108 4.10 -1.77 15.35
C ARG A 108 4.10 -1.22 16.78
N LYS A 109 3.00 -1.39 17.49
CA LYS A 109 2.89 -0.94 18.86
C LYS A 109 3.89 -1.67 19.76
N GLU A 110 3.99 -2.99 19.64
CA GLU A 110 4.95 -3.76 20.41
C GLU A 110 6.38 -3.33 20.14
N ILE A 111 6.69 -3.09 18.86
CA ILE A 111 8.01 -2.63 18.47
C ILE A 111 8.31 -1.27 19.07
N ASN A 112 7.35 -0.35 19.01
CA ASN A 112 7.53 1.00 19.53
C ASN A 112 7.73 1.00 21.04
N GLU A 113 7.08 0.10 21.74
CA GLU A 113 7.26 -0.01 23.19
C GLU A 113 8.63 -0.56 23.56
N GLY A 114 9.19 -1.41 22.72
CA GLY A 114 10.48 -2.02 22.99
C GLY A 114 11.64 -1.39 22.24
N LEU A 115 11.40 -0.97 21.01
CA LEU A 115 12.46 -0.52 20.10
C LEU A 115 11.98 0.65 19.25
N ASP A 116 11.34 1.62 19.86
CA ASP A 116 10.66 2.69 19.15
C ASP A 116 11.55 3.46 18.17
N GLU A 117 12.78 3.77 18.59
CA GLU A 117 13.70 4.52 17.72
C GLU A 117 14.15 3.70 16.53
N TYR A 118 13.92 2.40 16.52
CA TYR A 118 14.38 1.50 15.48
C TYR A 118 13.43 1.49 14.29
N TYR A 119 12.16 1.84 14.50
CA TYR A 119 11.12 1.73 13.48
C TYR A 119 10.41 3.02 13.18
N ASN A 120 10.82 4.11 13.78
CA ASN A 120 10.06 5.34 13.66
C ASN A 120 10.31 6.09 12.36
N GLU A 121 11.11 5.55 11.46
CA GLU A 121 11.29 6.17 10.16
C GLU A 121 10.06 5.97 9.26
N ASP A 122 9.17 5.13 9.62
CA ASP A 122 7.93 4.94 8.85
C ASP A 122 6.90 6.03 9.17
#